data_eae78f5a6193b7e16d5e423d42c73115
#
_entry.id   eae78f5a6193b7e16d5e423d42c73115
#
_cell.length_a   1.000
_cell.length_b   1.000
_cell.length_c   1.000
_cell.angle_alpha   90.00
_cell.angle_beta   90.00
_cell.angle_gamma   90.00
#
_symmetry.space_group_name_H-M   'P 1'
#
loop_
_entity.id
_entity.type
_entity.pdbx_description
1 polymer ?
#
loop_
_entity_poly.entity_id
_entity_poly.type
_entity_poly.pdbx_seq_one_letter_code
_entity_poly.pdbx_strand_id
1 'polypeptide(L)'
;MLPAETDVARSLELLHMTIFSQCFSPCGKFLAVGNNLGQIGIFSLTSALSSEAKEQSKQPVILLRAHVGPVYSLTSTERHLISAGDNDVKGWLWCDLNKKGCVASWTNRVPSRNSLETPEINSVVLNQDNSLLLAGGSCEIHNMDLETGTFTMTLEGHKDYIHCLALRDHHRECVSGSEDGSVRLWDLRSGTQTHKIEVYKYEECARPQYGKWISCLATDSDWMVCGGGPMLSLWHLRSMTPTTIFPIQDSQQQVHFYQDMILCAGQAPYINHCQINGEIRAQIPSTPRCVYSLCINEGSQENKVLTAAGSSAKIDVFTNFRYRAFSLTF
;
A
#
# COMPACT_ATOMS: atom_id res chain seq x y z
N MET A 1 -22.57 20.89 21.72
CA MET A 1 -21.16 21.25 21.60
C MET A 1 -21.04 22.64 21.00
N LEU A 2 -20.23 23.51 21.58
CA LEU A 2 -19.99 24.85 21.04
C LEU A 2 -19.18 24.75 19.75
N PRO A 3 -19.36 25.60 18.73
CA PRO A 3 -18.62 25.56 17.47
C PRO A 3 -17.08 25.52 17.62
N ALA A 4 -16.54 26.17 18.63
CA ALA A 4 -15.11 26.22 18.92
C ALA A 4 -14.51 24.87 19.40
N GLU A 5 -15.30 24.02 20.08
CA GLU A 5 -14.84 22.69 20.53
C GLU A 5 -14.75 21.70 19.37
N THR A 6 -15.64 21.83 18.38
CA THR A 6 -15.60 21.01 17.16
C THR A 6 -14.41 21.36 16.28
N ASP A 7 -14.03 22.62 16.19
CA ASP A 7 -12.87 23.06 15.41
C ASP A 7 -11.53 22.60 16.04
N VAL A 8 -11.41 22.65 17.37
CA VAL A 8 -10.23 22.17 18.09
C VAL A 8 -10.08 20.64 17.94
N ALA A 9 -11.17 19.89 18.10
CA ALA A 9 -11.16 18.43 17.94
C ALA A 9 -10.75 18.04 16.51
N ARG A 10 -11.30 18.70 15.50
CA ARG A 10 -10.92 18.46 14.10
C ARG A 10 -9.45 18.81 13.82
N SER A 11 -8.95 19.90 14.39
CA SER A 11 -7.54 20.29 14.24
C SER A 11 -6.60 19.28 14.88
N LEU A 12 -6.97 18.70 16.02
CA LEU A 12 -6.21 17.64 16.68
C LEU A 12 -6.25 16.32 15.87
N GLU A 13 -7.40 15.95 15.33
CA GLU A 13 -7.50 14.80 14.42
C GLU A 13 -6.56 14.95 13.23
N LEU A 14 -6.56 16.11 12.56
CA LEU A 14 -5.68 16.37 11.41
C LEU A 14 -4.20 16.36 11.80
N LEU A 15 -3.85 16.85 13.00
CA LEU A 15 -2.47 16.87 13.49
C LEU A 15 -1.89 15.46 13.71
N HIS A 16 -2.74 14.53 14.20
CA HIS A 16 -2.35 13.15 14.50
C HIS A 16 -2.75 12.16 13.39
N MET A 17 -3.26 12.68 12.27
CA MET A 17 -3.67 11.82 11.16
C MET A 17 -2.47 11.21 10.48
N THR A 18 -2.59 9.92 10.22
CA THR A 18 -1.64 9.13 9.41
C THR A 18 -2.43 8.42 8.31
N ILE A 19 -1.93 8.50 7.10
CA ILE A 19 -2.48 7.82 5.94
C ILE A 19 -1.63 6.60 5.66
N PHE A 20 -2.26 5.42 5.66
CA PHE A 20 -1.57 4.15 5.43
C PHE A 20 -1.75 3.62 4.02
N SER A 21 -2.86 3.92 3.38
CA SER A 21 -3.21 3.29 2.11
C SER A 21 -3.87 4.25 1.13
N GLN A 22 -3.64 4.00 -0.14
CA GLN A 22 -4.23 4.72 -1.25
C GLN A 22 -4.55 3.75 -2.39
N CYS A 23 -5.61 4.00 -3.14
CA CYS A 23 -5.82 3.38 -4.45
C CYS A 23 -6.62 4.28 -5.38
N PHE A 24 -6.42 4.14 -6.67
CA PHE A 24 -7.21 4.84 -7.67
C PHE A 24 -8.43 4.02 -8.07
N SER A 25 -9.51 4.72 -8.44
CA SER A 25 -10.65 4.06 -9.09
C SER A 25 -10.24 3.51 -10.46
N PRO A 26 -10.92 2.49 -11.00
CA PRO A 26 -10.59 1.92 -12.31
C PRO A 26 -10.60 2.94 -13.45
N CYS A 27 -11.49 3.94 -13.38
CA CYS A 27 -11.54 5.02 -14.37
C CYS A 27 -10.45 6.09 -14.16
N GLY A 28 -9.61 5.99 -13.13
CA GLY A 28 -8.55 6.95 -12.82
C GLY A 28 -9.02 8.35 -12.41
N LYS A 29 -10.32 8.57 -12.19
CA LYS A 29 -10.88 9.88 -11.85
C LYS A 29 -10.95 10.17 -10.35
N PHE A 30 -10.91 9.13 -9.53
CA PHE A 30 -10.99 9.23 -8.07
C PHE A 30 -9.81 8.56 -7.40
N LEU A 31 -9.37 9.17 -6.31
CA LEU A 31 -8.39 8.62 -5.39
C LEU A 31 -9.09 8.29 -4.07
N ALA A 32 -9.03 7.05 -3.64
CA ALA A 32 -9.44 6.61 -2.31
C ALA A 32 -8.23 6.60 -1.38
N VAL A 33 -8.40 7.11 -0.16
CA VAL A 33 -7.33 7.28 0.83
C VAL A 33 -7.81 6.81 2.18
N GLY A 34 -7.08 5.89 2.81
CA GLY A 34 -7.38 5.30 4.12
C GLY A 34 -6.48 5.83 5.22
N ASN A 35 -7.06 6.19 6.38
CA ASN A 35 -6.34 6.76 7.50
C ASN A 35 -6.33 5.86 8.76
N ASN A 36 -5.57 6.31 9.78
CA ASN A 36 -5.47 5.65 11.09
C ASN A 36 -6.74 5.70 11.95
N LEU A 37 -7.73 6.51 11.56
CA LEU A 37 -9.01 6.65 12.27
C LEU A 37 -10.12 5.75 11.70
N GLY A 38 -9.78 4.87 10.75
CA GLY A 38 -10.74 3.99 10.09
C GLY A 38 -11.61 4.68 9.04
N GLN A 39 -11.21 5.88 8.61
CA GLN A 39 -11.94 6.64 7.61
C GLN A 39 -11.35 6.43 6.22
N ILE A 40 -12.20 6.47 5.21
CA ILE A 40 -11.80 6.53 3.80
C ILE A 40 -12.32 7.83 3.21
N GLY A 41 -11.41 8.66 2.70
CA GLY A 41 -11.71 9.85 1.93
C GLY A 41 -11.61 9.57 0.44
N ILE A 42 -12.62 9.98 -0.34
CA ILE A 42 -12.60 9.89 -1.80
C ILE A 42 -12.38 11.28 -2.38
N PHE A 43 -11.34 11.45 -3.18
CA PHE A 43 -10.99 12.71 -3.81
C PHE A 43 -11.26 12.66 -5.31
N SER A 44 -11.81 13.74 -5.87
CA SER A 44 -11.99 13.89 -7.31
C SER A 44 -10.72 14.47 -7.94
N LEU A 45 -9.98 13.65 -8.67
CA LEU A 45 -8.78 14.11 -9.39
C LEU A 45 -9.14 15.08 -10.53
N THR A 46 -10.24 14.83 -11.22
CA THR A 46 -10.69 15.72 -12.29
C THR A 46 -10.92 17.15 -11.78
N SER A 47 -11.52 17.29 -10.58
CA SER A 47 -11.73 18.59 -9.96
C SER A 47 -10.44 19.20 -9.41
N ALA A 48 -9.56 18.38 -8.84
CA ALA A 48 -8.31 18.85 -8.24
C ALA A 48 -7.25 19.23 -9.27
N LEU A 49 -7.25 18.60 -10.44
CA LEU A 49 -6.33 18.86 -11.55
C LEU A 49 -6.83 19.94 -12.53
N SER A 50 -8.07 20.38 -12.37
CA SER A 50 -8.64 21.47 -13.21
C SER A 50 -7.86 22.76 -13.05
N SER A 51 -7.72 23.53 -14.12
CA SER A 51 -7.18 24.90 -14.08
C SER A 51 -7.97 25.85 -13.18
N GLU A 52 -9.24 25.54 -12.92
CA GLU A 52 -10.14 26.31 -12.05
C GLU A 52 -10.23 25.73 -10.63
N ALA A 53 -9.32 24.80 -10.25
CA ALA A 53 -9.35 24.15 -8.95
C ALA A 53 -9.22 25.16 -7.80
N LYS A 54 -10.16 25.06 -6.84
CA LYS A 54 -10.19 25.84 -5.61
C LYS A 54 -9.72 24.96 -4.44
N GLU A 55 -9.51 25.55 -3.26
CA GLU A 55 -9.14 24.77 -2.06
C GLU A 55 -10.18 23.68 -1.73
N GLN A 56 -11.46 23.93 -2.00
CA GLN A 56 -12.52 22.92 -1.83
C GLN A 56 -12.36 21.71 -2.77
N SER A 57 -11.76 21.90 -3.97
CA SER A 57 -11.48 20.81 -4.91
C SER A 57 -10.38 19.86 -4.41
N LYS A 58 -9.62 20.28 -3.40
CA LYS A 58 -8.54 19.51 -2.77
C LYS A 58 -9.01 18.74 -1.53
N GLN A 59 -10.28 18.84 -1.16
CA GLN A 59 -10.88 18.11 -0.05
C GLN A 59 -11.61 16.86 -0.55
N PRO A 60 -11.87 15.88 0.33
CA PRO A 60 -12.60 14.68 -0.06
C PRO A 60 -14.05 15.03 -0.44
N VAL A 61 -14.51 14.54 -1.59
CA VAL A 61 -15.90 14.67 -2.03
C VAL A 61 -16.82 13.71 -1.26
N ILE A 62 -16.27 12.64 -0.72
CA ILE A 62 -16.95 11.65 0.11
C ILE A 62 -16.02 11.29 1.26
N LEU A 63 -16.58 11.21 2.47
CA LEU A 63 -15.92 10.72 3.67
C LEU A 63 -16.79 9.65 4.29
N LEU A 64 -16.25 8.44 4.45
CA LEU A 64 -16.95 7.33 5.08
C LEU A 64 -16.10 6.70 6.21
N ARG A 65 -16.76 6.25 7.27
CA ARG A 65 -16.14 5.48 8.32
C ARG A 65 -16.22 4.00 7.96
N ALA A 66 -15.11 3.44 7.48
CA ALA A 66 -15.06 2.09 6.96
C ALA A 66 -14.78 1.06 8.05
N HIS A 67 -13.85 1.34 8.96
CA HIS A 67 -13.40 0.44 10.00
C HIS A 67 -13.40 1.11 11.37
N VAL A 68 -13.29 0.33 12.43
CA VAL A 68 -13.14 0.83 13.80
C VAL A 68 -11.70 1.30 14.04
N GLY A 69 -10.73 0.50 13.60
CA GLY A 69 -9.31 0.79 13.61
C GLY A 69 -8.79 1.30 12.26
N PRO A 70 -7.48 1.38 12.08
CA PRO A 70 -6.86 1.90 10.86
C PRO A 70 -7.27 1.18 9.57
N VAL A 71 -7.22 1.89 8.44
CA VAL A 71 -7.35 1.31 7.10
C VAL A 71 -5.95 1.04 6.56
N TYR A 72 -5.46 -0.17 6.77
CA TYR A 72 -4.08 -0.54 6.43
C TYR A 72 -3.85 -0.71 4.94
N SER A 73 -4.83 -1.25 4.23
CA SER A 73 -4.71 -1.50 2.79
C SER A 73 -5.98 -1.16 2.04
N LEU A 74 -5.80 -0.62 0.84
CA LEU A 74 -6.86 -0.34 -0.12
C LEU A 74 -6.50 -0.94 -1.47
N THR A 75 -7.48 -1.54 -2.14
CA THR A 75 -7.37 -1.96 -3.53
C THR A 75 -8.68 -1.73 -4.27
N SER A 76 -8.66 -1.81 -5.58
CA SER A 76 -9.81 -1.49 -6.43
C SER A 76 -10.02 -2.57 -7.47
N THR A 77 -11.26 -2.97 -7.65
CA THR A 77 -11.73 -3.75 -8.80
C THR A 77 -12.63 -2.86 -9.66
N GLU A 78 -13.04 -3.33 -10.83
CA GLU A 78 -13.99 -2.62 -11.70
C GLU A 78 -15.27 -2.21 -10.97
N ARG A 79 -15.71 -2.98 -9.98
CA ARG A 79 -16.98 -2.77 -9.27
C ARG A 79 -16.82 -2.23 -7.86
N HIS A 80 -15.76 -2.63 -7.16
CA HIS A 80 -15.62 -2.38 -5.72
C HIS A 80 -14.32 -1.64 -5.41
N LEU A 81 -14.42 -0.69 -4.51
CA LEU A 81 -13.35 -0.30 -3.61
C LEU A 81 -13.28 -1.36 -2.51
N ILE A 82 -12.11 -1.89 -2.22
CA ILE A 82 -11.88 -2.88 -1.18
C ILE A 82 -10.98 -2.28 -0.12
N SER A 83 -11.38 -2.37 1.13
CA SER A 83 -10.64 -1.85 2.29
C SER A 83 -10.38 -2.95 3.30
N ALA A 84 -9.19 -2.94 3.90
CA ALA A 84 -8.78 -3.87 4.93
C ALA A 84 -8.35 -3.13 6.21
N GLY A 85 -8.81 -3.63 7.33
CA GLY A 85 -8.53 -3.10 8.67
C GLY A 85 -8.16 -4.21 9.65
N ASP A 86 -8.64 -4.08 10.90
CA ASP A 86 -8.43 -5.07 11.93
C ASP A 86 -9.35 -6.27 11.70
N ASN A 87 -8.79 -7.37 11.21
CA ASN A 87 -9.44 -8.67 10.99
C ASN A 87 -10.65 -8.65 10.04
N ASP A 88 -10.96 -7.55 9.39
CA ASP A 88 -12.05 -7.49 8.42
C ASP A 88 -11.61 -6.86 7.10
N VAL A 89 -12.21 -7.37 6.03
CA VAL A 89 -12.10 -6.84 4.68
C VAL A 89 -13.50 -6.50 4.19
N LYS A 90 -13.65 -5.33 3.58
CA LYS A 90 -14.95 -4.82 3.13
C LYS A 90 -14.91 -4.38 1.68
N GLY A 91 -15.96 -4.70 0.95
CA GLY A 91 -16.18 -4.21 -0.41
C GLY A 91 -17.26 -3.16 -0.46
N TRP A 92 -16.97 -2.04 -1.12
CA TRP A 92 -17.84 -0.88 -1.31
C TRP A 92 -18.09 -0.70 -2.79
N LEU A 93 -19.33 -0.70 -3.22
CA LEU A 93 -19.64 -0.47 -4.64
C LEU A 93 -19.28 0.98 -5.03
N TRP A 94 -18.45 1.15 -6.04
CA TRP A 94 -18.07 2.48 -6.54
C TRP A 94 -19.29 3.34 -6.92
N CYS A 95 -20.31 2.73 -7.50
CA CYS A 95 -21.55 3.43 -7.88
C CYS A 95 -22.42 3.88 -6.69
N ASP A 96 -22.20 3.30 -5.51
CA ASP A 96 -22.99 3.57 -4.31
C ASP A 96 -22.30 4.51 -3.31
N LEU A 97 -21.01 4.75 -3.47
CA LEU A 97 -20.24 5.62 -2.56
C LEU A 97 -20.85 7.02 -2.40
N ASN A 98 -21.49 7.54 -3.45
CA ASN A 98 -22.13 8.85 -3.42
C ASN A 98 -23.51 8.87 -2.73
N LYS A 99 -24.06 7.72 -2.34
CA LYS A 99 -25.36 7.65 -1.67
C LYS A 99 -25.24 7.97 -0.19
N LYS A 100 -26.21 8.72 0.36
CA LYS A 100 -26.28 8.97 1.81
C LYS A 100 -26.43 7.64 2.55
N GLY A 101 -25.56 7.44 3.57
CA GLY A 101 -25.57 6.20 4.37
C GLY A 101 -25.03 4.99 3.61
N CYS A 102 -24.07 5.20 2.70
CA CYS A 102 -23.38 4.11 2.02
C CYS A 102 -22.86 3.09 3.05
N VAL A 103 -23.18 1.81 2.82
CA VAL A 103 -22.73 0.67 3.62
C VAL A 103 -21.91 -0.26 2.74
N ALA A 104 -21.05 -1.05 3.35
CA ALA A 104 -20.30 -2.07 2.63
C ALA A 104 -21.27 -3.07 1.99
N SER A 105 -21.03 -3.40 0.71
CA SER A 105 -21.83 -4.41 0.00
C SER A 105 -21.57 -5.81 0.53
N TRP A 106 -20.38 -6.04 1.04
CA TRP A 106 -20.00 -7.27 1.73
C TRP A 106 -18.91 -6.99 2.78
N THR A 107 -18.83 -7.86 3.78
CA THR A 107 -17.81 -7.83 4.82
C THR A 107 -17.41 -9.26 5.15
N ASN A 108 -16.12 -9.56 5.08
CA ASN A 108 -15.56 -10.87 5.43
C ASN A 108 -14.51 -10.69 6.52
N ARG A 109 -14.48 -11.65 7.45
CA ARG A 109 -13.43 -11.73 8.46
C ARG A 109 -12.39 -12.74 8.03
N VAL A 110 -11.12 -12.36 8.18
CA VAL A 110 -10.00 -13.26 7.88
C VAL A 110 -9.97 -14.36 8.95
N PRO A 111 -9.78 -15.62 8.56
CA PRO A 111 -9.60 -16.71 9.51
C PRO A 111 -8.44 -16.41 10.46
N SER A 112 -8.64 -16.63 11.75
CA SER A 112 -7.59 -16.52 12.77
C SER A 112 -7.53 -17.81 13.58
N ARG A 113 -6.32 -18.26 13.92
CA ARG A 113 -6.10 -19.44 14.77
C ARG A 113 -6.60 -19.22 16.20
N ASN A 114 -6.59 -17.97 16.64
CA ASN A 114 -7.05 -17.59 17.97
C ASN A 114 -8.25 -16.65 17.84
N SER A 115 -9.41 -17.08 18.29
CA SER A 115 -10.65 -16.31 18.23
C SER A 115 -10.65 -15.01 19.05
N LEU A 116 -9.67 -14.82 19.91
CA LEU A 116 -9.50 -13.62 20.73
C LEU A 116 -8.59 -12.58 20.09
N GLU A 117 -7.86 -12.95 19.04
CA GLU A 117 -6.98 -12.05 18.32
C GLU A 117 -7.70 -11.41 17.13
N THR A 118 -7.45 -10.13 16.91
CA THR A 118 -7.92 -9.36 15.78
C THR A 118 -6.71 -8.87 14.99
N PRO A 119 -6.05 -9.77 14.21
CA PRO A 119 -4.84 -9.39 13.48
C PRO A 119 -5.15 -8.37 12.40
N GLU A 120 -4.30 -7.35 12.29
CA GLU A 120 -4.39 -6.37 11.22
C GLU A 120 -4.12 -7.03 9.86
N ILE A 121 -4.77 -6.51 8.82
CA ILE A 121 -4.54 -6.91 7.43
C ILE A 121 -3.69 -5.82 6.76
N ASN A 122 -2.38 -6.02 6.75
CA ASN A 122 -1.41 -5.02 6.29
C ASN A 122 -1.35 -4.88 4.77
N SER A 123 -1.59 -5.96 4.05
CA SER A 123 -1.47 -5.97 2.60
C SER A 123 -2.58 -6.78 1.94
N VAL A 124 -3.16 -6.20 0.91
CA VAL A 124 -4.19 -6.81 0.07
C VAL A 124 -3.78 -6.65 -1.39
N VAL A 125 -3.74 -7.75 -2.11
CA VAL A 125 -3.41 -7.75 -3.54
C VAL A 125 -4.49 -8.50 -4.32
N LEU A 126 -4.97 -7.86 -5.39
CA LEU A 126 -5.93 -8.46 -6.32
C LEU A 126 -5.21 -9.36 -7.31
N ASN A 127 -5.64 -10.62 -7.40
CA ASN A 127 -5.14 -11.57 -8.37
C ASN A 127 -5.97 -11.55 -9.67
N GLN A 128 -5.39 -12.00 -10.77
CA GLN A 128 -6.04 -12.02 -12.09
C GLN A 128 -7.26 -12.93 -12.17
N ASP A 129 -7.34 -13.96 -11.32
CA ASP A 129 -8.45 -14.90 -11.22
C ASP A 129 -9.64 -14.38 -10.40
N ASN A 130 -9.69 -13.06 -10.13
CA ASN A 130 -10.70 -12.42 -9.30
C ASN A 130 -10.69 -12.89 -7.84
N SER A 131 -9.50 -13.25 -7.33
CA SER A 131 -9.29 -13.54 -5.91
C SER A 131 -8.45 -12.45 -5.24
N LEU A 132 -8.54 -12.38 -3.90
CA LEU A 132 -7.74 -11.48 -3.07
C LEU A 132 -6.76 -12.29 -2.24
N LEU A 133 -5.50 -11.90 -2.28
CA LEU A 133 -4.51 -12.33 -1.29
C LEU A 133 -4.48 -11.30 -0.16
N LEU A 134 -4.64 -11.79 1.06
CA LEU A 134 -4.72 -11.01 2.29
C LEU A 134 -3.63 -11.48 3.24
N ALA A 135 -2.84 -10.56 3.79
CA ALA A 135 -1.79 -10.90 4.76
C ALA A 135 -1.59 -9.81 5.80
N GLY A 136 -1.12 -10.22 6.97
CA GLY A 136 -0.88 -9.30 8.07
C GLY A 136 -0.43 -9.99 9.36
N GLY A 137 -1.05 -9.61 10.46
CA GLY A 137 -0.72 -10.05 11.80
C GLY A 137 -0.98 -11.53 12.10
N SER A 138 -1.76 -12.22 11.29
CA SER A 138 -1.95 -13.68 11.40
C SER A 138 -0.71 -14.49 11.03
N CYS A 139 0.32 -13.88 10.45
CA CYS A 139 1.51 -14.53 9.88
C CYS A 139 1.22 -15.51 8.74
N GLU A 140 0.01 -15.46 8.20
CA GLU A 140 -0.50 -16.31 7.12
C GLU A 140 -0.96 -15.45 5.94
N ILE A 141 -0.96 -16.02 4.75
CA ILE A 141 -1.56 -15.41 3.57
C ILE A 141 -2.81 -16.19 3.23
N HIS A 142 -3.94 -15.50 3.18
CA HIS A 142 -5.22 -16.09 2.86
C HIS A 142 -5.63 -15.70 1.44
N ASN A 143 -6.05 -16.65 0.63
CA ASN A 143 -6.66 -16.40 -0.67
C ASN A 143 -8.18 -16.45 -0.54
N MET A 144 -8.86 -15.36 -0.88
CA MET A 144 -10.31 -15.22 -0.83
C MET A 144 -10.87 -15.04 -2.25
N ASP A 145 -11.79 -15.88 -2.63
CA ASP A 145 -12.57 -15.74 -3.86
C ASP A 145 -13.57 -14.58 -3.70
N LEU A 146 -13.54 -13.61 -4.63
CA LEU A 146 -14.39 -12.41 -4.55
C LEU A 146 -15.85 -12.65 -4.93
N GLU A 147 -16.16 -13.71 -5.68
CA GLU A 147 -17.53 -14.01 -6.07
C GLU A 147 -18.29 -14.69 -4.94
N THR A 148 -17.64 -15.63 -4.27
CA THR A 148 -18.26 -16.43 -3.21
C THR A 148 -17.98 -15.87 -1.82
N GLY A 149 -16.94 -15.04 -1.65
CA GLY A 149 -16.45 -14.56 -0.36
C GLY A 149 -15.79 -15.65 0.48
N THR A 150 -15.48 -16.82 -0.09
CA THR A 150 -14.89 -17.94 0.64
C THR A 150 -13.37 -17.91 0.58
N PHE A 151 -12.73 -18.34 1.67
CA PHE A 151 -11.28 -18.53 1.71
C PHE A 151 -10.95 -19.90 1.12
N THR A 152 -10.24 -19.90 0.01
CA THR A 152 -9.93 -21.10 -0.79
C THR A 152 -8.58 -21.71 -0.46
N MET A 153 -7.65 -20.89 0.06
CA MET A 153 -6.29 -21.32 0.35
C MET A 153 -5.70 -20.51 1.51
N THR A 154 -4.85 -21.16 2.31
CA THR A 154 -4.01 -20.51 3.32
C THR A 154 -2.57 -20.93 3.11
N LEU A 155 -1.67 -19.96 3.01
CA LEU A 155 -0.22 -20.18 2.84
C LEU A 155 0.45 -19.92 4.20
N GLU A 156 1.01 -20.98 4.76
CA GLU A 156 1.63 -20.96 6.08
C GLU A 156 3.15 -21.04 5.99
N GLY A 157 3.85 -20.33 6.87
CA GLY A 157 5.31 -20.43 6.95
C GLY A 157 6.01 -19.27 7.59
N HIS A 158 5.54 -18.02 7.41
CA HIS A 158 6.09 -16.87 8.14
C HIS A 158 5.92 -17.06 9.64
N LYS A 159 6.86 -16.49 10.40
CA LYS A 159 6.92 -16.61 11.86
C LYS A 159 6.51 -15.32 12.57
N ASP A 160 6.27 -14.28 11.81
CA ASP A 160 5.95 -12.95 12.29
C ASP A 160 5.09 -12.21 11.28
N TYR A 161 4.63 -11.00 11.62
CA TYR A 161 3.76 -10.16 10.79
C TYR A 161 4.23 -10.08 9.34
N ILE A 162 3.28 -10.17 8.41
CA ILE A 162 3.53 -9.95 7.00
C ILE A 162 3.15 -8.50 6.68
N HIS A 163 4.09 -7.73 6.12
CA HIS A 163 3.88 -6.31 5.84
C HIS A 163 3.50 -6.04 4.40
N CYS A 164 3.99 -6.82 3.48
CA CYS A 164 3.81 -6.57 2.05
C CYS A 164 3.67 -7.84 1.23
N LEU A 165 2.86 -7.73 0.19
CA LEU A 165 2.63 -8.75 -0.84
C LEU A 165 2.86 -8.15 -2.21
N ALA A 166 3.37 -8.94 -3.14
CA ALA A 166 3.40 -8.64 -4.57
C ALA A 166 3.10 -9.90 -5.38
N LEU A 167 2.53 -9.71 -6.57
CA LEU A 167 2.26 -10.80 -7.51
C LEU A 167 3.26 -10.78 -8.65
N ARG A 168 3.71 -11.96 -9.08
CA ARG A 168 4.38 -12.17 -10.35
C ARG A 168 3.36 -12.70 -11.36
N ASP A 169 2.74 -11.77 -12.08
CA ASP A 169 1.55 -12.01 -12.90
C ASP A 169 1.68 -13.18 -13.88
N HIS A 170 2.83 -13.32 -14.53
CA HIS A 170 3.04 -14.38 -15.52
C HIS A 170 3.36 -15.75 -14.91
N HIS A 171 3.68 -15.82 -13.62
CA HIS A 171 4.13 -17.05 -12.96
C HIS A 171 3.13 -17.63 -11.98
N ARG A 172 1.99 -16.97 -11.75
CA ARG A 172 1.02 -17.33 -10.69
C ARG A 172 1.71 -17.52 -9.33
N GLU A 173 2.66 -16.64 -9.06
CA GLU A 173 3.41 -16.63 -7.81
C GLU A 173 3.08 -15.38 -7.01
N CYS A 174 2.99 -15.57 -5.69
CA CYS A 174 2.95 -14.49 -4.72
C CYS A 174 4.32 -14.38 -4.04
N VAL A 175 4.73 -13.16 -3.78
CA VAL A 175 5.92 -12.86 -2.99
C VAL A 175 5.50 -12.07 -1.77
N SER A 176 6.00 -12.44 -0.59
CA SER A 176 5.67 -11.81 0.69
C SER A 176 6.91 -11.37 1.44
N GLY A 177 6.81 -10.22 2.12
CA GLY A 177 7.83 -9.71 3.03
C GLY A 177 7.31 -9.62 4.46
N SER A 178 8.12 -10.05 5.44
CA SER A 178 7.71 -10.20 6.82
C SER A 178 8.70 -9.61 7.82
N GLU A 179 8.21 -9.36 9.03
CA GLU A 179 8.99 -9.00 10.22
C GLU A 179 9.98 -10.10 10.63
N ASP A 180 9.74 -11.37 10.24
CA ASP A 180 10.67 -12.46 10.46
C ASP A 180 11.99 -12.29 9.67
N GLY A 181 12.09 -11.28 8.82
CA GLY A 181 13.26 -10.91 8.02
C GLY A 181 13.38 -11.70 6.73
N SER A 182 12.39 -12.50 6.39
CA SER A 182 12.40 -13.27 5.15
C SER A 182 11.45 -12.69 4.11
N VAL A 183 11.87 -12.84 2.86
CA VAL A 183 11.01 -12.80 1.69
C VAL A 183 10.73 -14.24 1.29
N ARG A 184 9.46 -14.57 1.02
CA ARG A 184 9.05 -15.89 0.57
C ARG A 184 8.29 -15.83 -0.74
N LEU A 185 8.55 -16.82 -1.58
CA LEU A 185 7.86 -17.02 -2.85
C LEU A 185 6.91 -18.23 -2.71
N TRP A 186 5.71 -18.07 -3.24
CA TRP A 186 4.63 -19.03 -3.11
C TRP A 186 4.04 -19.35 -4.48
N ASP A 187 3.93 -20.61 -4.82
CA ASP A 187 3.14 -21.06 -5.97
C ASP A 187 1.65 -21.10 -5.59
N LEU A 188 0.86 -20.22 -6.17
CA LEU A 188 -0.58 -20.10 -5.89
C LEU A 188 -1.41 -21.27 -6.45
N ARG A 189 -0.84 -22.08 -7.32
CA ARG A 189 -1.51 -23.26 -7.83
C ARG A 189 -1.43 -24.44 -6.86
N SER A 190 -0.25 -24.67 -6.32
CA SER A 190 -0.01 -25.77 -5.38
C SER A 190 -0.26 -25.39 -3.93
N GLY A 191 -0.30 -24.08 -3.61
CA GLY A 191 -0.40 -23.59 -2.25
C GLY A 191 0.87 -23.81 -1.43
N THR A 192 2.04 -23.94 -2.09
CA THR A 192 3.29 -24.27 -1.41
C THR A 192 4.32 -23.17 -1.54
N GLN A 193 5.18 -23.05 -0.51
CA GLN A 193 6.34 -22.19 -0.57
C GLN A 193 7.38 -22.81 -1.50
N THR A 194 7.82 -22.03 -2.50
CA THR A 194 8.87 -22.45 -3.45
C THR A 194 10.25 -22.02 -2.98
N HIS A 195 10.40 -20.78 -2.50
CA HIS A 195 11.67 -20.24 -2.07
C HIS A 195 11.52 -19.39 -0.80
N LYS A 196 12.64 -19.24 -0.08
CA LYS A 196 12.80 -18.35 1.07
C LYS A 196 14.14 -17.65 0.99
N ILE A 197 14.13 -16.32 1.07
CA ILE A 197 15.31 -15.47 1.09
C ILE A 197 15.36 -14.77 2.44
N GLU A 198 16.40 -14.96 3.21
CA GLU A 198 16.66 -14.26 4.46
C GLU A 198 17.57 -13.07 4.19
N VAL A 199 16.96 -11.95 3.75
CA VAL A 199 17.67 -10.76 3.22
C VAL A 199 18.72 -10.23 4.19
N TYR A 200 18.45 -10.23 5.48
CA TYR A 200 19.36 -9.75 6.53
C TYR A 200 20.64 -10.59 6.71
N LYS A 201 20.70 -11.78 6.12
CA LYS A 201 21.90 -12.64 6.15
C LYS A 201 22.92 -12.30 5.07
N TYR A 202 22.53 -11.52 4.06
CA TYR A 202 23.44 -11.04 3.05
C TYR A 202 24.17 -9.81 3.59
N GLU A 203 25.49 -9.87 3.70
CA GLU A 203 26.32 -8.86 4.35
C GLU A 203 26.12 -7.48 3.72
N GLU A 204 26.02 -7.42 2.40
CA GLU A 204 25.76 -6.20 1.63
C GLU A 204 24.39 -5.57 1.87
N CYS A 205 23.41 -6.36 2.30
CA CYS A 205 22.06 -5.89 2.59
C CYS A 205 21.85 -5.58 4.07
N ALA A 206 22.66 -6.19 4.95
CA ALA A 206 22.42 -6.20 6.38
C ALA A 206 22.62 -4.81 7.02
N ARG A 207 21.67 -4.41 7.87
CA ARG A 207 21.74 -3.23 8.73
C ARG A 207 21.26 -3.58 10.13
N PRO A 208 22.07 -4.23 10.97
CA PRO A 208 21.64 -4.74 12.27
C PRO A 208 20.99 -3.67 13.18
N GLN A 209 21.41 -2.40 13.07
CA GLN A 209 20.85 -1.28 13.82
C GLN A 209 19.40 -0.90 13.46
N TYR A 210 18.94 -1.30 12.27
CA TYR A 210 17.56 -1.08 11.82
C TYR A 210 16.68 -2.34 11.86
N GLY A 211 17.26 -3.49 12.26
CA GLY A 211 16.55 -4.76 12.34
C GLY A 211 16.53 -5.54 11.02
N LYS A 212 15.67 -6.55 10.96
CA LYS A 212 15.61 -7.49 9.83
C LYS A 212 14.31 -7.43 9.00
N TRP A 213 13.30 -6.75 9.48
CA TRP A 213 11.95 -6.69 8.93
C TRP A 213 11.90 -6.17 7.49
N ILE A 214 11.04 -6.78 6.69
CA ILE A 214 10.79 -6.40 5.29
C ILE A 214 9.44 -5.69 5.22
N SER A 215 9.46 -4.38 4.98
CA SER A 215 8.26 -3.53 4.96
C SER A 215 7.73 -3.27 3.57
N CYS A 216 8.59 -3.30 2.56
CA CYS A 216 8.20 -3.01 1.19
C CYS A 216 8.77 -4.04 0.22
N LEU A 217 7.99 -4.30 -0.82
CA LEU A 217 8.33 -5.27 -1.85
C LEU A 217 7.58 -4.93 -3.13
N ALA A 218 8.26 -5.04 -4.26
CA ALA A 218 7.66 -4.98 -5.58
C ALA A 218 8.33 -5.99 -6.51
N THR A 219 7.59 -6.47 -7.50
CA THR A 219 8.08 -7.42 -8.50
C THR A 219 7.80 -6.90 -9.90
N ASP A 220 8.71 -7.18 -10.82
CA ASP A 220 8.54 -6.99 -12.25
C ASP A 220 9.24 -8.12 -12.99
N SER A 221 8.49 -9.00 -13.63
CA SER A 221 9.00 -10.17 -14.37
C SER A 221 9.90 -11.04 -13.49
N ASP A 222 11.21 -11.09 -13.80
CA ASP A 222 12.22 -11.85 -13.03
C ASP A 222 12.94 -11.02 -11.96
N TRP A 223 12.46 -9.80 -11.71
CA TRP A 223 13.06 -8.88 -10.76
C TRP A 223 12.19 -8.66 -9.54
N MET A 224 12.83 -8.46 -8.42
CA MET A 224 12.19 -8.07 -7.16
C MET A 224 13.02 -6.99 -6.49
N VAL A 225 12.35 -5.97 -5.98
CA VAL A 225 12.94 -5.00 -5.05
C VAL A 225 12.33 -5.20 -3.69
N CYS A 226 13.14 -5.26 -2.65
CA CYS A 226 12.66 -5.30 -1.27
C CYS A 226 13.55 -4.47 -0.34
N GLY A 227 12.96 -4.02 0.77
CA GLY A 227 13.63 -3.21 1.77
C GLY A 227 12.86 -3.13 3.07
N GLY A 228 13.45 -2.38 4.03
CA GLY A 228 12.90 -2.21 5.38
C GLY A 228 14.00 -1.98 6.38
N GLY A 229 14.22 -2.90 7.31
CA GLY A 229 15.42 -2.94 8.16
C GLY A 229 16.69 -3.11 7.31
N PRO A 230 16.81 -4.14 6.48
CA PRO A 230 17.89 -4.25 5.49
C PRO A 230 17.87 -3.12 4.45
N MET A 231 18.98 -2.92 3.75
CA MET A 231 19.09 -1.98 2.64
C MET A 231 18.08 -2.33 1.55
N LEU A 232 17.57 -1.29 0.88
CA LEU A 232 16.79 -1.49 -0.33
C LEU A 232 17.67 -2.18 -1.36
N SER A 233 17.22 -3.31 -1.90
CA SER A 233 17.99 -4.16 -2.76
C SER A 233 17.17 -4.74 -3.90
N LEU A 234 17.78 -4.80 -5.08
CA LEU A 234 17.22 -5.43 -6.29
C LEU A 234 17.73 -6.86 -6.38
N TRP A 235 16.85 -7.79 -6.63
CA TRP A 235 17.10 -9.24 -6.69
C TRP A 235 16.69 -9.80 -8.04
N HIS A 236 17.50 -10.72 -8.55
CA HIS A 236 17.11 -11.50 -9.71
C HIS A 236 16.49 -12.83 -9.24
N LEU A 237 15.21 -13.04 -9.52
CA LEU A 237 14.41 -14.11 -8.94
C LEU A 237 14.76 -15.52 -9.46
N ARG A 238 15.42 -15.64 -10.61
CA ARG A 238 15.88 -16.97 -11.08
C ARG A 238 17.14 -17.44 -10.35
N SER A 239 18.04 -16.52 -10.01
CA SER A 239 19.28 -16.86 -9.28
C SER A 239 19.11 -16.71 -7.76
N MET A 240 18.05 -16.05 -7.29
CA MET A 240 17.81 -15.72 -5.87
C MET A 240 18.98 -14.95 -5.23
N THR A 241 19.63 -14.10 -6.00
CA THR A 241 20.78 -13.31 -5.55
C THR A 241 20.51 -11.82 -5.70
N PRO A 242 21.04 -10.99 -4.77
CA PRO A 242 21.00 -9.54 -4.93
C PRO A 242 21.91 -9.12 -6.09
N THR A 243 21.45 -8.15 -6.87
CA THR A 243 22.19 -7.61 -8.01
C THR A 243 22.61 -6.18 -7.82
N THR A 244 21.78 -5.41 -7.11
CA THR A 244 22.01 -3.99 -6.85
C THR A 244 21.57 -3.64 -5.44
N ILE A 245 22.42 -2.94 -4.71
CA ILE A 245 22.10 -2.35 -3.41
C ILE A 245 21.99 -0.84 -3.59
N PHE A 246 20.86 -0.28 -3.17
CA PHE A 246 20.61 1.15 -3.31
C PHE A 246 21.24 1.91 -2.14
N PRO A 247 21.99 3.00 -2.38
CA PRO A 247 22.70 3.74 -1.33
C PRO A 247 21.76 4.67 -0.53
N ILE A 248 20.59 4.13 -0.10
CA ILE A 248 19.59 4.84 0.67
C ILE A 248 19.67 4.41 2.12
N GLN A 249 19.96 5.37 3.00
CA GLN A 249 20.17 5.07 4.43
C GLN A 249 18.87 4.89 5.20
N ASP A 250 17.82 5.59 4.81
CA ASP A 250 16.53 5.53 5.49
C ASP A 250 15.78 4.23 5.16
N SER A 251 15.02 3.71 6.11
CA SER A 251 14.16 2.54 5.90
C SER A 251 13.04 2.87 4.92
N GLN A 252 12.90 2.05 3.90
CA GLN A 252 11.87 2.22 2.88
C GLN A 252 10.58 1.51 3.31
N GLN A 253 9.43 2.15 3.10
CA GLN A 253 8.10 1.63 3.46
C GLN A 253 7.29 1.24 2.22
N GLN A 254 7.63 1.83 1.08
CA GLN A 254 6.93 1.57 -0.17
C GLN A 254 7.89 1.62 -1.34
N VAL A 255 7.68 0.73 -2.31
CA VAL A 255 8.48 0.65 -3.53
C VAL A 255 7.61 0.25 -4.72
N HIS A 256 7.88 0.81 -5.89
CA HIS A 256 7.23 0.49 -7.14
C HIS A 256 8.23 0.43 -8.29
N PHE A 257 8.04 -0.52 -9.20
CA PHE A 257 8.62 -0.42 -10.54
C PHE A 257 7.79 0.56 -11.37
N TYR A 258 8.43 1.45 -12.06
CA TYR A 258 7.80 2.38 -12.97
C TYR A 258 8.69 2.60 -14.19
N GLN A 259 8.30 2.02 -15.34
CA GLN A 259 9.14 1.96 -16.54
C GLN A 259 10.54 1.37 -16.20
N ASP A 260 11.62 2.07 -16.53
CA ASP A 260 13.00 1.66 -16.24
C ASP A 260 13.50 2.17 -14.88
N MET A 261 12.61 2.61 -14.00
CA MET A 261 12.95 3.20 -12.70
C MET A 261 12.29 2.45 -11.55
N ILE A 262 12.88 2.63 -10.39
CA ILE A 262 12.34 2.19 -9.10
C ILE A 262 12.03 3.44 -8.29
N LEU A 263 10.76 3.60 -7.94
CA LEU A 263 10.29 4.65 -7.05
C LEU A 263 10.19 4.07 -5.65
N CYS A 264 10.82 4.71 -4.68
CA CYS A 264 10.75 4.27 -3.29
C CYS A 264 10.66 5.45 -2.33
N ALA A 265 10.00 5.21 -1.20
CA ALA A 265 9.85 6.17 -0.12
C ALA A 265 9.68 5.46 1.22
N GLY A 266 9.95 6.16 2.32
CA GLY A 266 9.84 5.58 3.66
C GLY A 266 10.07 6.60 4.76
N GLN A 267 11.01 6.34 5.67
CA GLN A 267 11.27 7.15 6.85
C GLN A 267 12.06 8.43 6.57
N ALA A 268 11.78 9.05 5.43
CA ALA A 268 12.37 10.31 5.02
C ALA A 268 11.35 11.16 4.26
N PRO A 269 11.42 12.49 4.31
CA PRO A 269 10.48 13.39 3.68
C PRO A 269 10.77 13.58 2.19
N TYR A 270 11.07 12.50 1.47
CA TYR A 270 11.30 12.53 0.03
C TYR A 270 11.02 11.18 -0.63
N ILE A 271 10.72 11.24 -1.91
CA ILE A 271 10.58 10.09 -2.80
C ILE A 271 11.86 9.97 -3.61
N ASN A 272 12.47 8.79 -3.62
CA ASN A 272 13.65 8.50 -4.43
C ASN A 272 13.23 7.93 -5.78
N HIS A 273 13.84 8.45 -6.84
CA HIS A 273 13.80 7.88 -8.18
C HIS A 273 15.15 7.23 -8.46
N CYS A 274 15.17 5.92 -8.49
CA CYS A 274 16.38 5.14 -8.65
C CYS A 274 16.39 4.45 -10.00
N GLN A 275 17.57 4.31 -10.59
CA GLN A 275 17.79 3.41 -11.71
C GLN A 275 18.09 1.99 -11.22
N ILE A 276 17.89 1.00 -12.09
CA ILE A 276 18.17 -0.40 -11.82
C ILE A 276 19.65 -0.62 -11.44
N ASN A 277 20.57 0.23 -11.93
CA ASN A 277 21.99 0.17 -11.58
C ASN A 277 22.35 0.72 -10.18
N GLY A 278 21.36 1.21 -9.42
CA GLY A 278 21.56 1.76 -8.07
C GLY A 278 21.74 3.27 -8.02
N GLU A 279 21.82 3.96 -9.16
CA GLU A 279 21.94 5.42 -9.19
C GLU A 279 20.64 6.11 -8.76
N ILE A 280 20.73 7.05 -7.81
CA ILE A 280 19.60 7.90 -7.41
C ILE A 280 19.54 9.08 -8.39
N ARG A 281 18.57 9.10 -9.27
CA ARG A 281 18.37 10.16 -10.28
C ARG A 281 17.77 11.42 -9.71
N ALA A 282 16.84 11.25 -8.76
CA ALA A 282 16.17 12.39 -8.13
C ALA A 282 15.68 12.03 -6.74
N GLN A 283 15.65 13.01 -5.87
CA GLN A 283 14.99 12.97 -4.57
C GLN A 283 13.96 14.10 -4.55
N ILE A 284 12.69 13.76 -4.47
CA ILE A 284 11.61 14.72 -4.56
C ILE A 284 11.02 14.95 -3.17
N PRO A 285 11.06 16.18 -2.64
CA PRO A 285 10.53 16.49 -1.32
C PRO A 285 9.03 16.19 -1.21
N SER A 286 8.63 15.58 -0.09
CA SER A 286 7.25 15.29 0.28
C SER A 286 6.87 16.00 1.57
N THR A 287 5.55 16.23 1.77
CA THR A 287 5.02 16.84 2.98
C THR A 287 5.10 15.90 4.20
N PRO A 288 4.68 14.63 4.10
CA PRO A 288 4.83 13.69 5.22
C PRO A 288 6.30 13.42 5.51
N ARG A 289 6.64 13.39 6.81
CA ARG A 289 7.99 13.04 7.27
C ARG A 289 8.32 11.57 7.03
N CYS A 290 7.30 10.70 7.12
CA CYS A 290 7.39 9.30 6.73
C CYS A 290 6.30 9.03 5.70
N VAL A 291 6.67 8.47 4.57
CA VAL A 291 5.75 8.09 3.48
C VAL A 291 5.42 6.61 3.65
N TYR A 292 4.15 6.30 3.89
CA TYR A 292 3.66 4.92 4.03
C TYR A 292 3.00 4.38 2.77
N SER A 293 2.57 5.27 1.88
CA SER A 293 1.88 4.88 0.65
C SER A 293 2.31 5.74 -0.52
N LEU A 294 2.70 5.07 -1.59
CA LEU A 294 2.85 5.63 -2.94
C LEU A 294 1.83 4.97 -3.85
N CYS A 295 1.23 5.74 -4.74
CA CYS A 295 0.30 5.19 -5.70
C CYS A 295 0.43 5.92 -7.05
N ILE A 296 0.41 5.17 -8.16
CA ILE A 296 0.54 5.71 -9.51
C ILE A 296 -0.78 5.48 -10.24
N ASN A 297 -1.35 6.55 -10.80
CA ASN A 297 -2.51 6.46 -11.66
C ASN A 297 -2.09 6.19 -13.10
N GLU A 298 -2.04 4.92 -13.48
CA GLU A 298 -1.73 4.50 -14.85
C GLU A 298 -2.98 4.29 -15.71
N GLY A 299 -4.15 4.12 -15.08
CA GLY A 299 -5.42 3.86 -15.75
C GLY A 299 -6.02 5.04 -16.53
N SER A 300 -5.46 6.25 -16.37
CA SER A 300 -5.95 7.44 -17.07
C SER A 300 -4.78 8.30 -17.52
N GLN A 301 -4.68 8.55 -18.81
CA GLN A 301 -3.66 9.46 -19.35
C GLN A 301 -3.91 10.93 -18.96
N GLU A 302 -5.18 11.34 -18.89
CA GLU A 302 -5.57 12.70 -18.50
C GLU A 302 -5.30 13.02 -17.03
N ASN A 303 -5.42 11.99 -16.15
CA ASN A 303 -5.22 12.11 -14.72
C ASN A 303 -3.98 11.35 -14.25
N LYS A 304 -2.96 11.20 -15.12
CA LYS A 304 -1.73 10.50 -14.77
C LYS A 304 -0.96 11.27 -13.70
N VAL A 305 -0.94 10.75 -12.49
CA VAL A 305 -0.27 11.34 -11.34
C VAL A 305 0.39 10.25 -10.47
N LEU A 306 1.44 10.65 -9.78
CA LEU A 306 1.95 9.93 -8.62
C LEU A 306 1.39 10.63 -7.37
N THR A 307 0.95 9.86 -6.38
CA THR A 307 0.54 10.38 -5.08
C THR A 307 1.38 9.76 -3.97
N ALA A 308 1.68 10.58 -2.96
CA ALA A 308 2.41 10.16 -1.77
C ALA A 308 1.69 10.61 -0.51
N ALA A 309 1.52 9.71 0.44
CA ALA A 309 0.89 9.97 1.72
C ALA A 309 1.57 9.20 2.85
N GLY A 310 1.38 9.65 4.08
CA GLY A 310 2.02 9.04 5.24
C GLY A 310 1.68 9.73 6.55
N SER A 311 2.68 10.12 7.33
CA SER A 311 2.54 10.76 8.64
C SER A 311 2.02 12.21 8.56
N SER A 312 0.94 12.42 7.83
CA SER A 312 0.29 13.72 7.63
C SER A 312 -1.13 13.53 7.11
N ALA A 313 -2.01 14.50 7.35
CA ALA A 313 -3.33 14.60 6.73
C ALA A 313 -3.26 15.04 5.26
N LYS A 314 -2.07 15.39 4.75
CA LYS A 314 -1.87 15.83 3.38
C LYS A 314 -1.42 14.69 2.49
N ILE A 315 -1.98 14.64 1.29
CA ILE A 315 -1.60 13.73 0.21
C ILE A 315 -0.96 14.57 -0.88
N ASP A 316 0.31 14.37 -1.14
CA ASP A 316 1.03 15.09 -2.17
C ASP A 316 0.73 14.52 -3.56
N VAL A 317 0.53 15.41 -4.53
CA VAL A 317 0.22 15.05 -5.93
C VAL A 317 1.33 15.57 -6.84
N PHE A 318 1.86 14.66 -7.67
CA PHE A 318 2.97 14.90 -8.60
C PHE A 318 2.50 14.60 -10.02
N THR A 319 2.25 15.66 -10.80
CA THR A 319 1.69 15.52 -12.16
C THR A 319 2.70 15.09 -13.20
N ASN A 320 3.98 15.35 -12.96
CA ASN A 320 5.09 14.99 -13.86
C ASN A 320 6.16 14.12 -13.18
N PHE A 321 5.88 13.63 -11.98
CA PHE A 321 6.77 12.81 -11.14
C PHE A 321 8.12 13.45 -10.77
N ARG A 322 8.31 14.74 -11.02
CA ARG A 322 9.58 15.45 -10.74
C ARG A 322 9.46 16.48 -9.62
N TYR A 323 8.27 17.02 -9.41
CA TYR A 323 8.01 17.99 -8.34
C TYR A 323 6.57 17.86 -7.86
N ARG A 324 6.32 18.23 -6.62
CA ARG A 324 5.00 18.31 -6.04
C ARG A 324 4.23 19.46 -6.68
N ALA A 325 3.10 19.15 -7.32
CA ALA A 325 2.24 20.17 -7.93
C ALA A 325 1.36 20.84 -6.86
N PHE A 326 0.71 20.04 -6.00
CA PHE A 326 -0.11 20.49 -4.88
C PHE A 326 -0.31 19.34 -3.90
N SER A 327 -1.02 19.61 -2.79
CA SER A 327 -1.45 18.56 -1.86
C SER A 327 -2.98 18.58 -1.72
N LEU A 328 -3.57 17.38 -1.65
CA LEU A 328 -4.94 17.18 -1.16
C LEU A 328 -4.91 17.18 0.36
N THR A 329 -6.02 17.51 1.01
CA THR A 329 -6.14 17.53 2.47
C THR A 329 -7.35 16.70 2.89
N PHE A 330 -7.12 15.79 3.84
CA PHE A 330 -8.13 14.84 4.34
C PHE A 330 -9.24 15.52 5.14
#